data_e01337fb98a94f74ca91cd71c23a5225
#
_entry.id   e01337fb98a94f74ca91cd71c23a5225
#
_cell.length_a   1.000
_cell.length_b   1.000
_cell.length_c   1.000
_cell.angle_alpha   90.00
_cell.angle_beta   90.00
_cell.angle_gamma   90.00
#
_symmetry.space_group_name_H-M   'P 1'
#
loop_
_entity.id
_entity.type
_entity.pdbx_description
1 polymer ?
#
loop_
_entity_poly.entity_id
_entity_poly.type
_entity_poly.pdbx_seq_one_letter_code
_entity_poly.pdbx_strand_id
1 'polypeptide(L)'
;MRMSGVWASVLVATVLWFIMFSPYTSGIVSFWPLMSVSGIVLTLLAFWLGGNPFEGKCGLMSHLLLALVIAVALWCLFWVGDKVSQMLFSFARPQIDAIYDMKSGFPQWAIALLLLFVIGPAEELFWRGYVQRMMSVR
;
A
#
# COMPACT_ATOMS: atom_id res chain seq x y z
N MET A 1 -2.38 -4.70 -25.65
CA MET A 1 -2.35 -5.24 -24.25
C MET A 1 -3.77 -5.24 -23.71
N ARG A 2 -4.22 -6.32 -23.08
CA ARG A 2 -5.65 -6.48 -22.75
C ARG A 2 -5.97 -5.81 -21.41
N MET A 3 -6.88 -4.85 -21.41
CA MET A 3 -7.49 -4.26 -20.18
C MET A 3 -8.00 -5.34 -19.20
N SER A 4 -8.32 -6.53 -19.71
CA SER A 4 -8.65 -7.69 -18.87
C SER A 4 -7.55 -8.07 -17.87
N GLY A 5 -6.27 -7.91 -18.23
CA GLY A 5 -5.16 -8.18 -17.31
C GLY A 5 -5.09 -7.18 -16.15
N VAL A 6 -5.37 -5.90 -16.40
CA VAL A 6 -5.42 -4.86 -15.34
C VAL A 6 -6.55 -5.16 -14.36
N TRP A 7 -7.74 -5.44 -14.87
CA TRP A 7 -8.89 -5.78 -14.00
C TRP A 7 -8.67 -7.06 -13.21
N ALA A 8 -8.05 -8.07 -13.83
CA ALA A 8 -7.71 -9.32 -13.13
C ALA A 8 -6.72 -9.06 -11.99
N SER A 9 -5.68 -8.26 -12.22
CA SER A 9 -4.69 -7.93 -11.17
C SER A 9 -5.26 -7.06 -10.05
N VAL A 10 -6.15 -6.12 -10.36
CA VAL A 10 -6.88 -5.33 -9.37
C VAL A 10 -7.81 -6.22 -8.54
N LEU A 11 -8.48 -7.20 -9.17
CA LEU A 11 -9.31 -8.17 -8.45
C LEU A 11 -8.45 -9.02 -7.49
N VAL A 12 -7.28 -9.50 -7.94
CA VAL A 12 -6.34 -10.22 -7.07
C VAL A 12 -5.91 -9.35 -5.88
N ALA A 13 -5.54 -8.08 -6.11
CA ALA A 13 -5.19 -7.15 -5.05
C ALA A 13 -6.34 -6.97 -4.05
N THR A 14 -7.56 -6.81 -4.55
CA THR A 14 -8.76 -6.65 -3.71
C THR A 14 -8.99 -7.89 -2.83
N VAL A 15 -8.85 -9.09 -3.40
CA VAL A 15 -9.01 -10.35 -2.66
C VAL A 15 -7.93 -10.49 -1.58
N LEU A 16 -6.66 -10.20 -1.92
CA LEU A 16 -5.56 -10.25 -0.96
C LEU A 16 -5.78 -9.26 0.20
N TRP A 17 -6.22 -8.05 -0.09
CA TRP A 17 -6.52 -7.05 0.92
C TRP A 17 -7.74 -7.42 1.76
N PHE A 18 -8.78 -7.97 1.14
CA PHE A 18 -9.93 -8.47 1.88
C PHE A 18 -9.53 -9.56 2.88
N ILE A 19 -8.70 -10.53 2.46
CA ILE A 19 -8.18 -11.58 3.35
C ILE A 19 -7.36 -10.95 4.48
N MET A 20 -6.50 -9.97 4.18
CA MET A 20 -5.58 -9.36 5.12
C MET A 20 -6.29 -8.54 6.20
N PHE A 21 -7.33 -7.79 5.82
CA PHE A 21 -8.10 -6.93 6.73
C PHE A 21 -9.35 -7.60 7.30
N SER A 22 -9.66 -8.84 6.93
CA SER A 22 -10.81 -9.55 7.48
C SER A 22 -10.57 -9.93 8.94
N PRO A 23 -11.53 -9.66 9.83
CA PRO A 23 -11.43 -10.05 11.24
C PRO A 23 -11.35 -11.57 11.44
N TYR A 24 -11.79 -12.35 10.44
CA TYR A 24 -11.75 -13.82 10.50
C TYR A 24 -10.35 -14.39 10.25
N THR A 25 -9.49 -13.66 9.55
CA THR A 25 -8.14 -14.12 9.19
C THR A 25 -7.04 -13.44 9.97
N SER A 26 -7.30 -12.27 10.56
CA SER A 26 -6.32 -11.49 11.34
C SER A 26 -5.78 -12.22 12.57
N GLY A 27 -6.55 -13.16 13.14
CA GLY A 27 -6.12 -14.01 14.25
C GLY A 27 -5.27 -15.23 13.86
N ILE A 28 -5.22 -15.58 12.57
CA ILE A 28 -4.57 -16.79 12.06
C ILE A 28 -3.23 -16.48 11.41
N VAL A 29 -3.14 -15.36 10.72
CA VAL A 29 -1.94 -14.98 9.95
C VAL A 29 -1.44 -13.61 10.40
N SER A 30 -0.13 -13.52 10.65
CA SER A 30 0.50 -12.25 10.98
C SER A 30 0.39 -11.27 9.81
N PHE A 31 -0.09 -10.06 10.08
CA PHE A 31 -0.36 -9.03 9.10
C PHE A 31 0.87 -8.67 8.24
N TRP A 32 2.01 -8.42 8.87
CA TRP A 32 3.21 -7.93 8.20
C TRP A 32 3.82 -8.90 7.18
N PRO A 33 4.00 -10.21 7.50
CA PRO A 33 4.43 -11.19 6.51
C PRO A 33 3.44 -11.35 5.35
N LEU A 34 2.13 -11.36 5.64
CA LEU A 34 1.11 -11.50 4.61
C LEU A 34 1.11 -10.30 3.66
N MET A 35 1.25 -9.08 4.20
CA MET A 35 1.34 -7.86 3.39
C MET A 35 2.60 -7.85 2.51
N SER A 36 3.74 -8.29 3.05
CA SER A 36 4.99 -8.40 2.30
C SER A 36 4.87 -9.40 1.14
N VAL A 37 4.32 -10.58 1.41
CA VAL A 37 4.09 -11.61 0.37
C VAL A 37 3.11 -11.10 -0.68
N SER A 38 2.01 -10.48 -0.28
CA SER A 38 1.03 -9.89 -1.20
C SER A 38 1.66 -8.83 -2.10
N GLY A 39 2.48 -7.93 -1.54
CA GLY A 39 3.22 -6.93 -2.29
C GLY A 39 4.18 -7.55 -3.32
N ILE A 40 4.92 -8.58 -2.94
CA ILE A 40 5.81 -9.32 -3.86
C ILE A 40 5.01 -9.96 -4.99
N VAL A 41 3.91 -10.65 -4.68
CA VAL A 41 3.03 -11.28 -5.70
C VAL A 41 2.49 -10.24 -6.68
N LEU A 42 1.98 -9.11 -6.18
CA LEU A 42 1.47 -8.03 -7.02
C LEU A 42 2.56 -7.39 -7.89
N THR A 43 3.77 -7.26 -7.36
CA THR A 43 4.93 -6.76 -8.11
C THR A 43 5.30 -7.72 -9.24
N LEU A 44 5.36 -9.02 -8.98
CA LEU A 44 5.63 -10.03 -10.00
C LEU A 44 4.55 -10.03 -11.10
N LEU A 45 3.27 -9.91 -10.72
CA LEU A 45 2.18 -9.75 -11.68
C LEU A 45 2.32 -8.48 -12.52
N ALA A 46 2.72 -7.35 -11.91
CA ALA A 46 2.95 -6.10 -12.60
C ALA A 46 4.05 -6.21 -13.66
N PHE A 47 5.17 -6.85 -13.35
CA PHE A 47 6.25 -7.11 -14.30
C PHE A 47 5.82 -8.07 -15.42
N TRP A 48 5.10 -9.13 -15.06
CA TRP A 48 4.66 -10.13 -16.03
C TRP A 48 3.62 -9.59 -17.02
N LEU A 49 2.67 -8.78 -16.56
CA LEU A 49 1.58 -8.22 -17.37
C LEU A 49 1.93 -6.86 -18.01
N GLY A 50 2.74 -6.06 -17.33
CA GLY A 50 3.01 -4.67 -17.69
C GLY A 50 4.38 -4.39 -18.29
N GLY A 51 5.32 -5.34 -18.25
CA GLY A 51 6.70 -5.12 -18.67
C GLY A 51 7.48 -4.20 -17.70
N ASN A 52 8.59 -3.62 -18.18
CA ASN A 52 9.48 -2.83 -17.33
C ASN A 52 8.81 -1.49 -16.90
N PRO A 53 8.56 -1.24 -15.60
CA PRO A 53 7.97 0.01 -15.12
C PRO A 53 8.96 1.20 -15.10
N PHE A 54 10.26 0.96 -15.27
CA PHE A 54 11.32 1.98 -15.17
C PHE A 54 11.64 2.69 -16.51
N GLU A 55 10.83 2.52 -17.52
CA GLU A 55 10.97 3.21 -18.79
C GLU A 55 10.48 4.66 -18.68
N GLY A 56 11.32 5.54 -18.15
CA GLY A 56 11.04 6.98 -18.08
C GLY A 56 12.23 7.76 -17.53
N LYS A 57 12.57 8.89 -18.16
CA LYS A 57 13.58 9.82 -17.63
C LYS A 57 12.94 10.68 -16.56
N CYS A 58 13.39 10.55 -15.33
CA CYS A 58 12.89 11.32 -14.19
C CYS A 58 13.98 12.24 -13.63
N GLY A 59 13.67 13.51 -13.45
CA GLY A 59 14.50 14.45 -12.70
C GLY A 59 14.43 14.11 -11.21
N LEU A 60 15.35 13.29 -10.71
CA LEU A 60 15.29 12.71 -9.36
C LEU A 60 15.10 13.76 -8.26
N MET A 61 15.81 14.88 -8.34
CA MET A 61 15.83 15.89 -7.26
C MET A 61 14.48 16.62 -7.10
N SER A 62 13.87 17.05 -8.21
CA SER A 62 12.57 17.75 -8.15
C SER A 62 11.46 16.81 -7.66
N HIS A 63 11.53 15.54 -8.04
CA HIS A 63 10.55 14.54 -7.60
C HIS A 63 10.74 14.15 -6.14
N LEU A 64 11.96 14.12 -5.62
CA LEU A 64 12.23 13.92 -4.20
C LEU A 64 11.67 15.05 -3.33
N LEU A 65 11.89 16.31 -3.73
CA LEU A 65 11.34 17.47 -3.03
C LEU A 65 9.81 17.46 -3.05
N LEU A 66 9.19 17.18 -4.20
CA LEU A 66 7.75 17.07 -4.32
C LEU A 66 7.20 15.91 -3.47
N ALA A 67 7.87 14.75 -3.48
CA ALA A 67 7.48 13.60 -2.67
C ALA A 67 7.54 13.92 -1.18
N LEU A 68 8.57 14.66 -0.73
CA LEU A 68 8.70 15.08 0.67
C LEU A 68 7.56 16.02 1.08
N VAL A 69 7.23 17.02 0.23
CA VAL A 69 6.12 17.94 0.49
C VAL A 69 4.79 17.19 0.57
N ILE A 70 4.55 16.27 -0.38
CA ILE A 70 3.32 15.46 -0.38
C ILE A 70 3.28 14.54 0.85
N ALA A 71 4.40 13.92 1.24
CA ALA A 71 4.46 13.08 2.43
C ALA A 71 4.11 13.85 3.71
N VAL A 72 4.65 15.06 3.87
CA VAL A 72 4.32 15.93 5.02
C VAL A 72 2.84 16.35 4.98
N ALA A 73 2.33 16.73 3.81
CA ALA A 73 0.92 17.12 3.65
C ALA A 73 -0.02 15.96 3.98
N LEU A 74 0.27 14.74 3.51
CA LEU A 74 -0.49 13.54 3.83
C LEU A 74 -0.41 13.21 5.32
N TRP A 75 0.78 13.30 5.93
CA TRP A 75 0.93 13.08 7.37
C TRP A 75 0.06 14.05 8.17
N CYS A 76 0.08 15.35 7.84
CA CYS A 76 -0.80 16.33 8.47
C CYS A 76 -2.28 16.00 8.26
N LEU A 77 -2.67 15.62 7.05
CA LEU A 77 -4.04 15.24 6.71
C LEU A 77 -4.53 14.06 7.55
N PHE A 78 -3.71 13.01 7.65
CA PHE A 78 -4.04 11.83 8.45
C PHE A 78 -4.08 12.14 9.94
N TRP A 79 -3.15 12.97 10.44
CA TRP A 79 -3.15 13.40 11.83
C TRP A 79 -4.42 14.19 12.19
N VAL A 80 -4.81 15.15 11.34
CA VAL A 80 -6.05 15.92 11.53
C VAL A 80 -7.26 14.99 11.40
N GLY A 81 -7.29 14.11 10.39
CA GLY A 81 -8.36 13.15 10.17
C GLY A 81 -8.56 12.21 11.35
N ASP A 82 -7.48 11.73 11.95
CA ASP A 82 -7.51 10.92 13.18
C ASP A 82 -8.19 11.68 14.33
N LYS A 83 -7.77 12.92 14.60
CA LYS A 83 -8.38 13.75 15.65
C LYS A 83 -9.86 14.03 15.42
N VAL A 84 -10.21 14.40 14.19
CA VAL A 84 -11.60 14.68 13.80
C VAL A 84 -12.45 13.41 13.91
N SER A 85 -11.96 12.27 13.46
CA SER A 85 -12.68 10.99 13.55
C SER A 85 -12.95 10.58 15.00
N GLN A 86 -11.96 10.71 15.87
CA GLN A 86 -12.12 10.41 17.30
C GLN A 86 -13.12 11.37 17.99
N MET A 87 -13.25 12.60 17.51
CA MET A 87 -14.17 13.58 18.05
C MET A 87 -15.62 13.37 17.57
N LEU A 88 -15.79 12.95 16.31
CA LEU A 88 -17.11 12.76 15.70
C LEU A 88 -17.71 11.37 15.94
N PHE A 89 -16.88 10.34 16.08
CA PHE A 89 -17.33 8.95 16.13
C PHE A 89 -16.80 8.22 17.34
N SER A 90 -17.68 7.82 18.26
CA SER A 90 -17.32 7.07 19.45
C SER A 90 -16.70 5.68 19.16
N PHE A 91 -17.01 5.09 17.99
CA PHE A 91 -16.45 3.82 17.56
C PHE A 91 -15.05 3.94 16.87
N ALA A 92 -14.60 5.15 16.54
CA ALA A 92 -13.35 5.33 15.81
C ALA A 92 -12.14 4.89 16.66
N ARG A 93 -12.12 5.20 17.93
CA ARG A 93 -11.02 4.86 18.83
C ARG A 93 -10.74 3.35 18.93
N PRO A 94 -11.73 2.50 19.22
CA PRO A 94 -11.52 1.05 19.26
C PRO A 94 -11.04 0.47 17.92
N GLN A 95 -11.49 1.02 16.79
CA GLN A 95 -11.05 0.58 15.47
C GLN A 95 -9.59 0.97 15.19
N ILE A 96 -9.20 2.17 15.57
CA ILE A 96 -7.82 2.65 15.43
C ILE A 96 -6.90 1.82 16.34
N ASP A 97 -7.28 1.59 17.58
CA ASP A 97 -6.52 0.77 18.52
C ASP A 97 -6.34 -0.66 18.00
N ALA A 98 -7.38 -1.27 17.40
CA ALA A 98 -7.28 -2.58 16.76
C ALA A 98 -6.27 -2.62 15.61
N ILE A 99 -6.15 -1.54 14.82
CA ILE A 99 -5.13 -1.44 13.77
C ILE A 99 -3.72 -1.32 14.38
N TYR A 100 -3.59 -0.57 15.48
CA TYR A 100 -2.31 -0.48 16.20
C TYR A 100 -1.91 -1.78 16.86
N ASP A 101 -2.86 -2.58 17.32
CA ASP A 101 -2.61 -3.91 17.92
C ASP A 101 -2.08 -4.92 16.88
N MET A 102 -2.33 -4.73 15.60
CA MET A 102 -1.70 -5.52 14.52
C MET A 102 -0.17 -5.38 14.49
N LYS A 103 0.39 -4.35 15.14
CA LYS A 103 1.84 -4.18 15.35
C LYS A 103 2.39 -5.11 16.44
N SER A 104 1.54 -5.70 17.25
CA SER A 104 1.97 -6.59 18.32
C SER A 104 2.75 -7.79 17.75
N GLY A 105 3.92 -8.05 18.35
CA GLY A 105 4.80 -9.14 17.93
C GLY A 105 5.92 -8.78 16.95
N PHE A 106 5.93 -7.58 16.37
CA PHE A 106 7.02 -7.10 15.52
C PHE A 106 7.67 -5.83 16.09
N PRO A 107 9.01 -5.76 16.14
CA PRO A 107 9.68 -4.55 16.58
C PRO A 107 9.48 -3.42 15.57
N GLN A 108 9.31 -2.19 16.04
CA GLN A 108 9.00 -1.02 15.19
C GLN A 108 10.02 -0.78 14.08
N TRP A 109 11.31 -1.06 14.34
CA TRP A 109 12.36 -0.93 13.33
C TRP A 109 12.20 -1.93 12.19
N ALA A 110 11.76 -3.18 12.47
CA ALA A 110 11.51 -4.18 11.44
C ALA A 110 10.30 -3.80 10.56
N ILE A 111 9.24 -3.26 11.17
CA ILE A 111 8.09 -2.71 10.45
C ILE A 111 8.53 -1.56 9.54
N ALA A 112 9.35 -0.65 10.04
CA ALA A 112 9.86 0.48 9.25
C ALA A 112 10.70 0.01 8.05
N LEU A 113 11.55 -1.01 8.22
CA LEU A 113 12.33 -1.59 7.14
C LEU A 113 11.45 -2.31 6.11
N LEU A 114 10.45 -3.08 6.55
CA LEU A 114 9.49 -3.73 5.65
C LEU A 114 8.69 -2.71 4.83
N LEU A 115 8.21 -1.64 5.46
CA LEU A 115 7.49 -0.57 4.78
C LEU A 115 8.36 0.16 3.77
N LEU A 116 9.61 0.46 4.13
CA LEU A 116 10.51 1.25 3.28
C LEU A 116 11.07 0.44 2.10
N PHE A 117 11.45 -0.81 2.31
CA PHE A 117 12.20 -1.59 1.32
C PHE A 117 11.36 -2.67 0.61
N VAL A 118 10.25 -3.09 1.16
CA VAL A 118 9.43 -4.17 0.60
C VAL A 118 8.04 -3.65 0.21
N ILE A 119 7.26 -3.24 1.18
CA ILE A 119 5.84 -2.92 0.99
C ILE A 119 5.67 -1.65 0.16
N GLY A 120 6.33 -0.56 0.53
CA GLY A 120 6.24 0.72 -0.19
C GLY A 120 6.66 0.60 -1.67
N PRO A 121 7.87 0.09 -1.98
CA PRO A 121 8.28 -0.13 -3.36
C PRO A 121 7.35 -1.07 -4.13
N ALA A 122 6.86 -2.14 -3.51
CA ALA A 122 5.94 -3.08 -4.13
C ALA A 122 4.61 -2.41 -4.52
N GLU A 123 4.02 -1.64 -3.62
CA GLU A 123 2.79 -0.90 -3.90
C GLU A 123 2.99 0.17 -4.97
N GLU A 124 4.10 0.92 -4.93
CA GLU A 124 4.42 1.92 -5.96
C GLU A 124 4.56 1.27 -7.35
N LEU A 125 5.27 0.15 -7.44
CA LEU A 125 5.45 -0.58 -8.69
C LEU A 125 4.12 -1.12 -9.22
N PHE A 126 3.28 -1.65 -8.35
CA PHE A 126 1.99 -2.19 -8.75
C PHE A 126 1.00 -1.07 -9.15
N TRP A 127 0.73 -0.11 -8.26
CA TRP A 127 -0.29 0.90 -8.50
C TRP A 127 0.14 1.95 -9.53
N ARG A 128 1.33 2.52 -9.40
CA ARG A 128 1.81 3.56 -10.30
C ARG A 128 2.54 2.99 -11.51
N GLY A 129 3.43 2.04 -11.29
CA GLY A 129 4.23 1.45 -12.36
C GLY A 129 3.41 0.60 -13.33
N TYR A 130 2.33 -0.02 -12.88
CA TYR A 130 1.50 -0.89 -13.71
C TYR A 130 0.07 -0.37 -13.90
N VAL A 131 -0.75 -0.32 -12.85
CA VAL A 131 -2.19 -0.04 -12.98
C VAL A 131 -2.41 1.37 -13.57
N GLN A 132 -1.84 2.40 -12.97
CA GLN A 132 -2.02 3.78 -13.44
C GLN A 132 -1.46 3.97 -14.85
N ARG A 133 -0.28 3.44 -15.13
CA ARG A 133 0.34 3.50 -16.47
C ARG A 133 -0.55 2.87 -17.53
N MET A 134 -1.09 1.67 -17.25
CA MET A 134 -1.96 0.97 -18.21
C MET A 134 -3.31 1.66 -18.41
N MET A 135 -3.84 2.34 -17.39
CA MET A 135 -5.09 3.09 -17.50
C MET A 135 -4.90 4.46 -18.16
N SER A 136 -3.71 5.06 -18.09
CA SER A 136 -3.42 6.37 -18.69
C SER A 136 -3.12 6.31 -20.18
N VAL A 137 -2.76 5.14 -20.71
CA VAL A 137 -2.54 4.93 -22.17
C VAL A 137 -3.90 4.70 -22.83
N ARG A 138 -4.63 5.79 -23.07
CA ARG A 138 -5.83 5.84 -23.94
C ARG A 138 -5.57 6.72 -25.14
#